data_79a34dd4d130c35983d30e1db171cb78
#
_entry.id   79a34dd4d130c35983d30e1db171cb78
#
_cell.length_a   1.000
_cell.length_b   1.000
_cell.length_c   1.000
_cell.angle_alpha   90.00
_cell.angle_beta   90.00
_cell.angle_gamma   90.00
#
_symmetry.space_group_name_H-M   'P 1'
#
loop_
_entity.id
_entity.type
_entity.pdbx_description
1 polymer ?
#
loop_
_entity_poly.entity_id
_entity_poly.type
_entity_poly.pdbx_seq_one_letter_code
_entity_poly.pdbx_strand_id
1 'polypeptide(L)'
;FYAISPIPAEWTDAQTASFLGEYNSHMLYELSVHEAMPGHYVQIWHSNKHPSVTRAVLGSGTFVEGWACYAEDMMMEAGFGADNPMRRLTNLKMRLRSVTNAILDQGVHVEGWDEATAMKFMTQEAFQEERGAGRKWV
;
A
#
# COMPACT_ATOMS: atom_id res chain seq x y z
N PHE A 1 8.50 9.29 8.79
CA PHE A 1 9.65 9.24 7.88
C PHE A 1 9.22 8.64 6.56
N TYR A 2 9.66 9.24 5.47
CA TYR A 2 9.67 8.60 4.16
C TYR A 2 11.09 8.11 3.89
N ALA A 3 11.27 6.81 3.90
CA ALA A 3 12.59 6.20 3.79
C ALA A 3 12.61 5.11 2.72
N ILE A 4 13.70 5.02 2.01
CA ILE A 4 13.96 3.95 1.04
C ILE A 4 14.82 2.90 1.75
N SER A 5 14.28 1.70 1.92
CA SER A 5 15.02 0.59 2.51
C SER A 5 16.12 0.11 1.54
N PRO A 6 17.35 -0.08 2.00
CA PRO A 6 18.38 -0.69 1.18
C PRO A 6 18.01 -2.15 0.86
N ILE A 7 18.50 -2.64 -0.26
CA ILE A 7 18.40 -4.06 -0.60
C ILE A 7 19.39 -4.81 0.28
N PRO A 8 18.94 -5.82 1.06
CA PRO A 8 19.83 -6.62 1.89
C PRO A 8 20.88 -7.36 1.05
N ALA A 9 22.14 -7.33 1.51
CA ALA A 9 23.25 -7.92 0.76
C ALA A 9 23.16 -9.46 0.62
N GLU A 10 22.39 -10.10 1.49
CA GLU A 10 22.16 -11.55 1.49
C GLU A 10 21.07 -12.00 0.51
N TRP A 11 20.41 -11.09 -0.18
CA TRP A 11 19.37 -11.45 -1.15
C TRP A 11 19.98 -12.00 -2.44
N THR A 12 19.34 -13.02 -2.98
CA THR A 12 19.62 -13.51 -4.33
C THR A 12 19.18 -12.49 -5.38
N ASP A 13 19.74 -12.61 -6.60
CA ASP A 13 19.32 -11.76 -7.74
C ASP A 13 17.81 -11.91 -8.03
N ALA A 14 17.25 -13.12 -7.90
CA ALA A 14 15.83 -13.37 -8.10
C ALA A 14 14.96 -12.64 -7.05
N GLN A 15 15.39 -12.65 -5.79
CA GLN A 15 14.69 -11.93 -4.71
C GLN A 15 14.77 -10.41 -4.90
N THR A 16 15.92 -9.92 -5.32
CA THR A 16 16.12 -8.51 -5.66
C THR A 16 15.26 -8.09 -6.85
N ALA A 17 15.23 -8.89 -7.91
CA ALA A 17 14.42 -8.61 -9.09
C ALA A 17 12.92 -8.60 -8.77
N SER A 18 12.43 -9.56 -7.97
CA SER A 18 11.03 -9.58 -7.50
C SER A 18 10.68 -8.34 -6.69
N PHE A 19 11.54 -7.95 -5.75
CA PHE A 19 11.33 -6.74 -4.94
C PHE A 19 11.30 -5.47 -5.79
N LEU A 20 12.23 -5.30 -6.71
CA LEU A 20 12.27 -4.14 -7.62
C LEU A 20 11.14 -4.17 -8.66
N GLY A 21 10.64 -5.35 -9.00
CA GLY A 21 9.43 -5.52 -9.82
C GLY A 21 8.17 -4.98 -9.13
N GLU A 22 8.05 -5.18 -7.81
CA GLU A 22 6.97 -4.60 -7.00
C GLU A 22 7.19 -3.10 -6.76
N TYR A 23 8.38 -2.71 -6.29
CA TYR A 23 8.73 -1.30 -6.00
C TYR A 23 9.42 -0.63 -7.19
N ASN A 24 8.80 -0.76 -8.36
CA ASN A 24 9.27 -0.08 -9.57
C ASN A 24 8.96 1.42 -9.57
N SER A 25 9.40 2.14 -10.59
CA SER A 25 9.23 3.60 -10.68
C SER A 25 7.76 4.06 -10.63
N HIS A 26 6.83 3.26 -11.15
CA HIS A 26 5.40 3.58 -11.11
C HIS A 26 4.83 3.41 -9.70
N MET A 27 5.25 2.35 -9.00
CA MET A 27 4.87 2.13 -7.60
C MET A 27 5.47 3.19 -6.68
N LEU A 28 6.74 3.58 -6.87
CA LEU A 28 7.37 4.65 -6.08
C LEU A 28 6.65 6.00 -6.26
N TYR A 29 6.12 6.24 -7.45
CA TYR A 29 5.33 7.42 -7.72
C TYR A 29 4.03 7.43 -6.93
N GLU A 30 3.30 6.29 -6.94
CA GLU A 30 2.08 6.10 -6.18
C GLU A 30 2.33 6.20 -4.67
N LEU A 31 3.36 5.51 -4.17
CA LEU A 31 3.78 5.59 -2.77
C LEU A 31 4.15 7.01 -2.34
N SER A 32 4.76 7.81 -3.22
CA SER A 32 5.09 9.20 -2.88
C SER A 32 3.84 10.06 -2.68
N VAL A 33 2.77 9.80 -3.43
CA VAL A 33 1.47 10.43 -3.19
C VAL A 33 0.87 9.94 -1.88
N HIS A 34 0.88 8.64 -1.63
CA HIS A 34 0.32 8.02 -0.43
C HIS A 34 1.05 8.47 0.85
N GLU A 35 2.35 8.29 0.90
CA GLU A 35 3.15 8.51 2.12
C GLU A 35 3.47 10.01 2.34
N ALA A 36 3.74 10.74 1.26
CA ALA A 36 4.16 12.13 1.37
C ALA A 36 3.03 13.11 1.03
N MET A 37 2.96 13.59 -0.20
CA MET A 37 2.08 14.69 -0.59
C MET A 37 1.17 14.28 -1.75
N PRO A 38 -0.15 14.46 -1.55
CA PRO A 38 -0.89 15.03 -0.43
C PRO A 38 -1.37 14.01 0.63
N GLY A 39 -0.77 12.81 0.69
CA GLY A 39 -1.15 11.70 1.55
C GLY A 39 -0.86 11.90 3.04
N HIS A 40 -0.27 10.89 3.68
CA HIS A 40 -0.06 10.84 5.14
C HIS A 40 0.63 12.07 5.72
N TYR A 41 1.69 12.57 5.06
CA TYR A 41 2.42 13.73 5.58
C TYR A 41 1.51 14.94 5.74
N VAL A 42 0.69 15.25 4.74
CA VAL A 42 -0.22 16.42 4.79
C VAL A 42 -1.30 16.22 5.85
N GLN A 43 -1.87 15.04 5.93
CA GLN A 43 -2.89 14.70 6.92
C GLN A 43 -2.32 14.86 8.36
N ILE A 44 -1.16 14.28 8.63
CA ILE A 44 -0.50 14.33 9.94
C ILE A 44 -0.10 15.77 10.28
N TRP A 45 0.41 16.55 9.32
CA TRP A 45 0.75 17.95 9.52
C TRP A 45 -0.46 18.79 9.94
N HIS A 46 -1.63 18.58 9.31
CA HIS A 46 -2.87 19.24 9.72
C HIS A 46 -3.38 18.74 11.07
N SER A 47 -3.32 17.44 11.31
CA SER A 47 -3.71 16.82 12.58
C SER A 47 -2.91 17.40 13.76
N ASN A 48 -1.60 17.55 13.59
CA ASN A 48 -0.70 18.07 14.63
C ASN A 48 -0.92 19.55 14.94
N LYS A 49 -1.57 20.29 14.06
CA LYS A 49 -1.94 21.69 14.29
C LYS A 49 -3.27 21.87 15.05
N HIS A 50 -4.04 20.80 15.19
CA HIS A 50 -5.32 20.86 15.87
C HIS A 50 -5.12 21.00 17.38
N PRO A 51 -5.82 21.91 18.06
CA PRO A 51 -5.60 22.19 19.50
C PRO A 51 -6.12 21.10 20.44
N SER A 52 -6.87 20.14 19.95
CA SER A 52 -7.45 19.05 20.77
C SER A 52 -6.42 17.99 21.12
N VAL A 53 -6.11 17.84 22.39
CA VAL A 53 -5.28 16.78 22.95
C VAL A 53 -5.87 15.39 22.63
N THR A 54 -7.19 15.26 22.68
CA THR A 54 -7.88 14.02 22.34
C THR A 54 -7.57 13.56 20.92
N ARG A 55 -7.57 14.49 19.96
CA ARG A 55 -7.21 14.17 18.56
C ARG A 55 -5.72 13.82 18.38
N ALA A 56 -4.86 14.41 19.20
CA ALA A 56 -3.43 14.09 19.15
C ALA A 56 -3.13 12.68 19.68
N VAL A 57 -3.91 12.22 20.65
CA VAL A 57 -3.70 10.91 21.31
C VAL A 57 -4.55 9.81 20.67
N LEU A 58 -5.78 10.09 20.30
CA LEU A 58 -6.74 9.13 19.75
C LEU A 58 -6.88 9.35 18.24
N GLY A 59 -5.96 8.78 17.48
CA GLY A 59 -6.04 8.75 16.03
C GLY A 59 -7.03 7.71 15.52
N SER A 60 -7.60 7.95 14.34
CA SER A 60 -8.42 6.95 13.61
C SER A 60 -7.59 6.34 12.48
N GLY A 61 -7.19 5.07 12.58
CA GLY A 61 -6.48 4.35 11.52
C GLY A 61 -7.27 4.36 10.21
N THR A 62 -8.58 4.15 10.28
CA THR A 62 -9.47 4.22 9.10
C THR A 62 -9.39 5.59 8.41
N PHE A 63 -9.34 6.68 9.17
CA PHE A 63 -9.20 8.02 8.58
C PHE A 63 -7.82 8.23 7.98
N VAL A 64 -6.76 7.82 8.68
CA VAL A 64 -5.36 8.01 8.23
C VAL A 64 -5.12 7.28 6.91
N GLU A 65 -5.46 5.99 6.85
CA GLU A 65 -5.29 5.17 5.65
C GLU A 65 -6.27 5.58 4.54
N GLY A 66 -7.53 5.84 4.91
CA GLY A 66 -8.56 6.28 3.95
C GLY A 66 -8.23 7.62 3.29
N TRP A 67 -7.62 8.56 4.03
CA TRP A 67 -7.13 9.81 3.45
C TRP A 67 -6.04 9.56 2.41
N ALA A 68 -5.05 8.72 2.71
CA ALA A 68 -3.96 8.43 1.78
C ALA A 68 -4.47 7.77 0.50
N CYS A 69 -5.38 6.79 0.60
CA CYS A 69 -6.04 6.20 -0.56
C CYS A 69 -6.87 7.20 -1.37
N TYR A 70 -7.59 8.11 -0.69
CA TYR A 70 -8.31 9.20 -1.35
C TYR A 70 -7.36 10.15 -2.07
N ALA A 71 -6.20 10.45 -1.47
CA ALA A 71 -5.18 11.30 -2.08
C ALA A 71 -4.63 10.72 -3.39
N GLU A 72 -4.43 9.40 -3.46
CA GLU A 72 -4.03 8.70 -4.69
C GLU A 72 -5.04 8.96 -5.82
N ASP A 73 -6.33 8.76 -5.56
CA ASP A 73 -7.38 8.97 -6.55
C ASP A 73 -7.51 10.44 -6.95
N MET A 74 -7.54 11.32 -5.97
CA MET A 74 -7.65 12.76 -6.19
C MET A 74 -6.52 13.27 -7.09
N MET A 75 -5.29 12.80 -6.86
CA MET A 75 -4.14 13.17 -7.69
C MET A 75 -4.25 12.62 -9.10
N MET A 76 -4.73 11.38 -9.24
CA MET A 76 -4.98 10.78 -10.55
C MET A 76 -6.07 11.53 -11.33
N GLU A 77 -7.17 11.90 -10.66
CA GLU A 77 -8.27 12.69 -11.25
C GLU A 77 -7.82 14.11 -11.62
N ALA A 78 -6.93 14.71 -10.83
CA ALA A 78 -6.31 16.00 -11.13
C ALA A 78 -5.30 15.96 -12.30
N GLY A 79 -5.07 14.78 -12.88
CA GLY A 79 -4.18 14.60 -14.02
C GLY A 79 -2.73 14.28 -13.64
N PHE A 80 -2.42 14.11 -12.36
CA PHE A 80 -1.07 13.79 -11.93
C PHE A 80 -0.68 12.37 -12.35
N GLY A 81 0.09 12.28 -13.43
CA GLY A 81 0.49 11.01 -14.02
C GLY A 81 -0.55 10.33 -14.91
N ALA A 82 -1.65 11.00 -15.21
CA ALA A 82 -2.73 10.46 -16.05
C ALA A 82 -2.32 10.24 -17.52
N ASP A 83 -1.22 10.83 -17.95
CA ASP A 83 -0.60 10.64 -19.26
C ASP A 83 0.04 9.26 -19.44
N ASN A 84 0.27 8.54 -18.35
CA ASN A 84 0.93 7.24 -18.34
C ASN A 84 -0.03 6.13 -17.89
N PRO A 85 -0.48 5.25 -18.79
CA PRO A 85 -1.41 4.17 -18.46
C PRO A 85 -0.87 3.18 -17.42
N MET A 86 0.47 3.05 -17.31
CA MET A 86 1.09 2.20 -16.29
C MET A 86 0.89 2.74 -14.87
N ARG A 87 0.82 4.06 -14.70
CA ARG A 87 0.50 4.66 -13.39
C ARG A 87 -0.93 4.38 -12.97
N ARG A 88 -1.89 4.50 -13.92
CA ARG A 88 -3.27 4.11 -13.65
C ARG A 88 -3.40 2.62 -13.32
N LEU A 89 -2.66 1.76 -14.01
CA LEU A 89 -2.64 0.33 -13.70
C LEU A 89 -2.07 0.07 -12.30
N THR A 90 -1.03 0.80 -11.91
CA THR A 90 -0.42 0.70 -10.58
C THR A 90 -1.39 1.15 -9.48
N ASN A 91 -2.09 2.26 -9.67
CA ASN A 91 -3.14 2.71 -8.77
C ASN A 91 -4.24 1.65 -8.59
N LEU A 92 -4.71 1.04 -9.68
CA LEU A 92 -5.67 -0.07 -9.63
C LEU A 92 -5.10 -1.31 -8.90
N LYS A 93 -3.81 -1.62 -9.08
CA LYS A 93 -3.12 -2.70 -8.35
C LYS A 93 -3.09 -2.42 -6.84
N MET A 94 -2.83 -1.18 -6.43
CA MET A 94 -2.87 -0.77 -5.02
C MET A 94 -4.29 -0.90 -4.43
N ARG A 95 -5.29 -0.50 -5.19
CA ARG A 95 -6.70 -0.71 -4.82
C ARG A 95 -7.05 -2.18 -4.65
N LEU A 96 -6.66 -2.99 -5.62
CA LEU A 96 -6.87 -4.44 -5.55
C LEU A 96 -6.19 -5.04 -4.31
N ARG A 97 -4.99 -4.57 -3.96
CA ARG A 97 -4.28 -4.99 -2.74
C ARG A 97 -5.08 -4.67 -1.47
N SER A 98 -5.70 -3.49 -1.38
CA SER A 98 -6.53 -3.10 -0.24
C SER A 98 -7.78 -3.97 -0.12
N VAL A 99 -8.47 -4.21 -1.23
CA VAL A 99 -9.64 -5.11 -1.28
C VAL A 99 -9.24 -6.54 -0.90
N THR A 100 -8.10 -7.01 -1.42
CA THR A 100 -7.55 -8.33 -1.10
C THR A 100 -7.29 -8.48 0.39
N ASN A 101 -6.74 -7.45 1.05
CA ASN A 101 -6.50 -7.49 2.50
C ASN A 101 -7.82 -7.63 3.28
N ALA A 102 -8.88 -6.95 2.87
CA ALA A 102 -10.18 -7.04 3.52
C ALA A 102 -10.81 -8.43 3.35
N ILE A 103 -10.72 -9.04 2.16
CA ILE A 103 -11.20 -10.39 1.90
C ILE A 103 -10.36 -11.41 2.69
N LEU A 104 -9.04 -11.25 2.68
CA LEU A 104 -8.11 -12.11 3.39
C LEU A 104 -8.39 -12.13 4.89
N ASP A 105 -8.65 -10.96 5.48
CA ASP A 105 -9.00 -10.82 6.90
C ASP A 105 -10.23 -11.67 7.26
N GLN A 106 -11.29 -11.60 6.46
CA GLN A 106 -12.48 -12.44 6.64
C GLN A 106 -12.18 -13.92 6.37
N GLY A 107 -11.47 -14.24 5.29
CA GLY A 107 -11.12 -15.61 4.94
C GLY A 107 -10.34 -16.30 6.04
N VAL A 108 -9.33 -15.63 6.59
CA VAL A 108 -8.48 -16.21 7.65
C VAL A 108 -9.21 -16.27 9.01
N HIS A 109 -9.79 -15.16 9.43
CA HIS A 109 -10.33 -15.07 10.80
C HIS A 109 -11.76 -15.61 10.98
N VAL A 110 -12.54 -15.68 9.90
CA VAL A 110 -13.93 -16.14 9.96
C VAL A 110 -14.14 -17.47 9.26
N GLU A 111 -13.52 -17.65 8.07
CA GLU A 111 -13.73 -18.82 7.24
C GLU A 111 -12.65 -19.91 7.46
N GLY A 112 -11.58 -19.60 8.18
CA GLY A 112 -10.55 -20.56 8.55
C GLY A 112 -9.61 -20.93 7.37
N TRP A 113 -9.35 -19.99 6.47
CA TRP A 113 -8.38 -20.20 5.38
C TRP A 113 -7.00 -20.53 5.94
N ASP A 114 -6.40 -21.55 5.36
CA ASP A 114 -5.02 -21.90 5.64
C ASP A 114 -4.03 -21.05 4.81
N GLU A 115 -2.74 -21.18 5.12
CA GLU A 115 -1.68 -20.47 4.41
C GLU A 115 -1.71 -20.71 2.91
N ALA A 116 -1.92 -21.96 2.48
CA ALA A 116 -1.91 -22.32 1.07
C ALA A 116 -3.05 -21.62 0.30
N THR A 117 -4.24 -21.56 0.89
CA THR A 117 -5.41 -20.86 0.33
C THR A 117 -5.16 -19.37 0.28
N ALA A 118 -4.67 -18.77 1.38
CA ALA A 118 -4.35 -17.35 1.45
C ALA A 118 -3.26 -16.94 0.45
N MET A 119 -2.17 -17.72 0.36
CA MET A 119 -1.09 -17.48 -0.60
C MET A 119 -1.58 -17.57 -2.04
N LYS A 120 -2.37 -18.59 -2.37
CA LYS A 120 -2.96 -18.73 -3.70
C LYS A 120 -3.82 -17.53 -4.07
N PHE A 121 -4.69 -17.11 -3.17
CA PHE A 121 -5.54 -15.93 -3.39
C PHE A 121 -4.71 -14.66 -3.64
N MET A 122 -3.72 -14.38 -2.79
CA MET A 122 -2.88 -13.20 -2.94
C MET A 122 -2.05 -13.20 -4.23
N THR A 123 -1.48 -14.34 -4.62
CA THR A 123 -0.56 -14.39 -5.76
C THR A 123 -1.27 -14.55 -7.09
N GLN A 124 -2.33 -15.38 -7.16
CA GLN A 124 -2.99 -15.71 -8.43
C GLN A 124 -4.16 -14.79 -8.77
N GLU A 125 -4.92 -14.33 -7.76
CA GLU A 125 -6.09 -13.49 -8.00
C GLU A 125 -5.81 -12.00 -7.75
N ALA A 126 -4.90 -11.69 -6.83
CA ALA A 126 -4.54 -10.32 -6.49
C ALA A 126 -3.19 -9.86 -7.06
N PHE A 127 -2.51 -10.70 -7.84
CA PHE A 127 -1.26 -10.39 -8.55
C PHE A 127 -0.14 -9.83 -7.65
N GLN A 128 -0.10 -10.30 -6.38
CA GLN A 128 0.94 -9.91 -5.46
C GLN A 128 2.18 -10.80 -5.66
N GLU A 129 3.35 -10.21 -5.47
CA GLU A 129 4.59 -10.97 -5.48
C GLU A 129 4.64 -11.93 -4.27
N GLU A 130 5.10 -13.17 -4.49
CA GLU A 130 5.12 -14.22 -3.46
C GLU A 130 5.77 -13.77 -2.16
N ARG A 131 6.90 -13.04 -2.26
CA ARG A 131 7.59 -12.54 -1.09
C ARG A 131 6.77 -11.51 -0.30
N GLY A 132 6.06 -10.64 -1.00
CA GLY A 132 5.16 -9.66 -0.39
C GLY A 132 3.96 -10.32 0.28
N ALA A 133 3.40 -11.33 -0.37
CA ALA A 133 2.29 -12.14 0.14
C ALA A 133 2.70 -12.94 1.38
N GLY A 134 3.85 -13.63 1.34
CA GLY A 134 4.35 -14.43 2.47
C GLY A 134 4.59 -13.64 3.75
N ARG A 135 4.98 -12.36 3.65
CA ARG A 135 5.16 -11.48 4.82
C ARG A 135 3.86 -11.10 5.53
N LYS A 136 2.72 -11.27 4.87
CA LYS A 136 1.42 -10.96 5.48
C LYS A 136 0.84 -12.11 6.28
N TRP A 137 1.32 -13.31 6.03
CA TRP A 137 0.85 -14.51 6.72
C TRP A 137 1.48 -14.69 8.12
N VAL A 138 2.64 -14.10 8.37
CA VAL A 138 3.44 -14.27 9.62
C VAL A 138 2.93 -13.38 10.72
#